data_4cc5056a7c13d4a77c81d1906ba51da2
#
_entry.id   4cc5056a7c13d4a77c81d1906ba51da2
#
_cell.length_a   1.000
_cell.length_b   1.000
_cell.length_c   1.000
_cell.angle_alpha   90.00
_cell.angle_beta   90.00
_cell.angle_gamma   90.00
#
_symmetry.space_group_name_H-M   'P 1'
#
loop_
_entity.id
_entity.type
_entity.pdbx_description
1 polymer ?
#
loop_
_entity_poly.entity_id
_entity_poly.type
_entity_poly.pdbx_seq_one_letter_code
_entity_poly.pdbx_strand_id
1 'polypeptide(L)'
;LQEQKHRQAMQKNDELEGYRFYRRGRHYYDLDQQGRERDWTNFVIHPLFLIADDKSPTRIFELENESGIRKTIELRQMDVTKLDRFKDQIEGKGNFRFFEKQEKYELLKAFMYEKTEEALRVPQMGWNNIGEKGFYAFCNGIVYGGKWQPVDEYGIIRLDTENFYLPAMSKIHKSNRTGFVNERRFMHKPNMDISLERYFSLIVELYGDNGVVALCFYMASLFRDIIIDSTRSFPLLNIYGKKGTGKTEFAISIISMFQRNPEVSNLESTTYYAMGDKCAEVSNMIVHFDEYKNSLSHKHIDFLKGIYDNAGRSKRSADGE
;
A
#
# COMPACT_ATOMS: atom_id res chain seq x y z
N LEU A 1 18.26 48.62 -7.14
CA LEU A 1 19.15 47.44 -7.27
C LEU A 1 18.57 46.19 -6.60
N GLN A 2 17.97 46.30 -5.39
CA GLN A 2 17.32 45.22 -4.69
C GLN A 2 16.04 44.72 -5.41
N GLU A 3 15.18 45.63 -5.82
CA GLU A 3 13.99 45.31 -6.62
C GLU A 3 14.29 44.70 -7.97
N GLN A 4 15.36 45.14 -8.63
CA GLN A 4 15.79 44.55 -9.90
C GLN A 4 16.34 43.14 -9.73
N LYS A 5 17.14 42.89 -8.68
CA LYS A 5 17.64 41.54 -8.35
C LYS A 5 16.47 40.60 -7.94
N HIS A 6 15.53 41.16 -7.19
CA HIS A 6 14.31 40.44 -6.80
C HIS A 6 13.47 40.04 -8.04
N ARG A 7 13.23 40.99 -8.96
CA ARG A 7 12.52 40.70 -10.22
C ARG A 7 13.27 39.73 -11.12
N GLN A 8 14.62 39.81 -11.19
CA GLN A 8 15.43 38.87 -11.97
C GLN A 8 15.48 37.46 -11.36
N ALA A 9 15.43 37.35 -10.04
CA ALA A 9 15.30 36.07 -9.33
C ALA A 9 13.93 35.46 -9.55
N MET A 10 12.83 36.24 -9.49
CA MET A 10 11.47 35.79 -9.77
C MET A 10 11.29 35.33 -11.23
N GLN A 11 11.85 36.00 -12.21
CA GLN A 11 11.75 35.61 -13.64
C GLN A 11 12.40 34.25 -13.96
N LYS A 12 13.25 33.71 -13.07
CA LYS A 12 13.95 32.43 -13.27
C LYS A 12 13.25 31.22 -12.60
N ASN A 13 12.16 31.42 -11.84
CA ASN A 13 11.60 30.40 -10.98
C ASN A 13 10.07 30.46 -10.89
N ASP A 14 9.37 30.13 -11.98
CA ASP A 14 7.89 30.09 -12.02
C ASP A 14 7.28 29.17 -10.95
N GLU A 15 7.97 28.10 -10.53
CA GLU A 15 7.51 27.15 -9.51
C GLU A 15 7.44 27.74 -8.09
N LEU A 16 8.13 28.85 -7.82
CA LEU A 16 8.25 29.47 -6.50
C LEU A 16 7.59 30.85 -6.42
N GLU A 17 6.80 31.22 -7.43
CA GLU A 17 6.06 32.47 -7.44
C GLU A 17 5.10 32.52 -6.23
N GLY A 18 5.24 33.58 -5.41
CA GLY A 18 4.47 33.72 -4.15
C GLY A 18 5.19 33.25 -2.88
N TYR A 19 6.24 32.47 -2.97
CA TYR A 19 7.08 32.09 -1.82
C TYR A 19 8.22 33.10 -1.61
N ARG A 20 8.63 33.28 -0.35
CA ARG A 20 9.68 34.26 0.03
C ARG A 20 11.10 33.65 -0.05
N PHE A 21 11.33 32.71 -0.96
CA PHE A 21 12.63 32.11 -1.23
C PHE A 21 12.76 31.77 -2.72
N TYR A 22 13.99 31.50 -3.15
CA TYR A 22 14.34 31.30 -4.54
C TYR A 22 15.06 29.97 -4.71
N ARG A 23 15.08 29.48 -5.94
CA ARG A 23 15.87 28.32 -6.34
C ARG A 23 17.00 28.73 -7.25
N ARG A 24 18.23 28.24 -6.99
CA ARG A 24 19.36 28.31 -7.91
C ARG A 24 19.95 26.92 -8.07
N GLY A 25 19.84 26.35 -9.27
CA GLY A 25 20.29 24.97 -9.50
C GLY A 25 19.57 23.98 -8.59
N ARG A 26 20.29 23.37 -7.65
CA ARG A 26 19.78 22.34 -6.74
C ARG A 26 19.80 22.76 -5.27
N HIS A 27 19.61 24.03 -4.99
CA HIS A 27 19.45 24.54 -3.62
C HIS A 27 18.45 25.68 -3.56
N TYR A 28 17.93 25.92 -2.37
CA TYR A 28 17.08 27.06 -2.07
C TYR A 28 17.88 28.13 -1.33
N TYR A 29 17.53 29.40 -1.53
CA TYR A 29 18.16 30.55 -0.92
C TYR A 29 17.19 31.71 -0.72
N ASP A 30 17.53 32.68 0.12
CA ASP A 30 16.91 34.00 0.18
C ASP A 30 17.94 35.11 0.05
N LEU A 31 17.50 36.37 0.06
CA LEU A 31 18.34 37.54 0.10
C LEU A 31 18.30 38.17 1.48
N ASP A 32 19.45 38.41 2.10
CA ASP A 32 19.56 39.17 3.33
C ASP A 32 19.21 40.66 3.14
N GLN A 33 19.23 41.44 4.23
CA GLN A 33 18.92 42.88 4.19
C GLN A 33 19.87 43.68 3.30
N GLN A 34 21.06 43.16 3.03
CA GLN A 34 22.06 43.78 2.13
C GLN A 34 21.96 43.23 0.69
N GLY A 35 21.00 42.34 0.39
CA GLY A 35 20.83 41.74 -0.93
C GLY A 35 21.82 40.64 -1.24
N ARG A 36 22.49 40.06 -0.25
CA ARG A 36 23.38 38.90 -0.42
C ARG A 36 22.58 37.61 -0.30
N GLU A 37 22.93 36.64 -1.14
CA GLU A 37 22.32 35.33 -1.12
C GLU A 37 22.73 34.56 0.15
N ARG A 38 21.76 33.90 0.74
CA ARG A 38 21.93 33.01 1.89
C ARG A 38 21.28 31.70 1.60
N ASP A 39 22.06 30.63 1.51
CA ASP A 39 21.57 29.30 1.19
C ASP A 39 20.81 28.68 2.36
N TRP A 40 19.66 28.10 2.04
CA TRP A 40 18.81 27.37 2.98
C TRP A 40 19.09 25.88 2.96
N THR A 41 19.44 25.34 1.78
CA THR A 41 19.60 23.90 1.55
C THR A 41 20.75 23.64 0.60
N ASN A 42 21.29 22.43 0.62
CA ASN A 42 22.14 21.89 -0.46
C ASN A 42 21.36 20.93 -1.36
N PHE A 43 20.04 21.00 -1.37
CA PHE A 43 19.15 20.17 -2.17
C PHE A 43 17.90 20.94 -2.58
N VAL A 44 17.18 20.39 -3.57
CA VAL A 44 15.79 20.74 -3.87
C VAL A 44 14.88 19.60 -3.50
N ILE A 45 13.64 19.93 -3.12
CA ILE A 45 12.58 18.99 -2.80
C ILE A 45 11.46 19.11 -3.84
N HIS A 46 11.05 17.99 -4.39
CA HIS A 46 9.92 17.87 -5.27
C HIS A 46 8.79 17.19 -4.50
N PRO A 47 7.76 17.93 -4.08
CA PRO A 47 6.57 17.35 -3.48
C PRO A 47 5.86 16.47 -4.50
N LEU A 48 5.47 15.26 -4.10
CA LEU A 48 4.80 14.32 -4.98
C LEU A 48 3.39 14.01 -4.49
N PHE A 49 3.28 13.27 -3.38
CA PHE A 49 1.97 12.80 -2.91
C PHE A 49 1.78 12.97 -1.40
N LEU A 50 0.58 13.37 -1.01
CA LEU A 50 0.03 13.12 0.32
C LEU A 50 -0.76 11.80 0.25
N ILE A 51 -0.29 10.79 0.95
CA ILE A 51 -1.00 9.54 1.10
C ILE A 51 -1.97 9.68 2.26
N ALA A 52 -3.23 9.80 1.94
CA ALA A 52 -4.29 9.85 2.93
C ALA A 52 -4.50 8.45 3.53
N ASP A 53 -4.39 8.37 4.83
CA ASP A 53 -4.59 7.19 5.65
C ASP A 53 -5.17 7.66 6.98
N ASP A 54 -6.28 7.10 7.41
CA ASP A 54 -6.99 7.51 8.64
C ASP A 54 -6.12 7.42 9.90
N LYS A 55 -5.13 6.54 9.90
CA LYS A 55 -4.27 6.30 11.07
C LYS A 55 -2.96 7.07 11.05
N SER A 56 -2.37 7.22 9.89
CA SER A 56 -1.02 7.79 9.78
C SER A 56 -0.76 8.32 8.36
N PRO A 57 -1.25 9.51 8.02
CA PRO A 57 -0.97 10.10 6.72
C PRO A 57 0.54 10.27 6.53
N THR A 58 1.00 9.98 5.31
CA THR A 58 2.40 10.10 4.92
C THR A 58 2.54 11.00 3.69
N ARG A 59 3.74 11.54 3.49
CA ARG A 59 4.04 12.36 2.31
C ARG A 59 5.22 11.78 1.57
N ILE A 60 5.12 11.75 0.26
CA ILE A 60 6.18 11.28 -0.63
C ILE A 60 6.83 12.50 -1.28
N PHE A 61 8.15 12.57 -1.16
CA PHE A 61 8.99 13.60 -1.75
C PHE A 61 10.13 12.97 -2.57
N GLU A 62 10.59 13.68 -3.58
CA GLU A 62 11.89 13.41 -4.19
C GLU A 62 12.86 14.53 -3.82
N LEU A 63 14.01 14.17 -3.26
CA LEU A 63 15.13 15.08 -2.95
C LEU A 63 16.19 14.94 -4.02
N GLU A 64 16.75 16.07 -4.48
CA GLU A 64 17.90 16.10 -5.39
C GLU A 64 18.96 17.08 -4.86
N ASN A 65 20.16 16.58 -4.55
CA ASN A 65 21.23 17.42 -4.02
C ASN A 65 22.16 17.96 -5.13
N GLU A 66 23.08 18.85 -4.76
CA GLU A 66 24.04 19.48 -5.66
C GLU A 66 24.90 18.46 -6.44
N SER A 67 25.23 17.33 -5.84
CA SER A 67 25.96 16.24 -6.49
C SER A 67 25.11 15.42 -7.47
N GLY A 68 23.82 15.75 -7.66
CA GLY A 68 22.92 15.04 -8.55
C GLY A 68 22.35 13.74 -7.96
N ILE A 69 22.54 13.50 -6.66
CA ILE A 69 21.97 12.36 -5.99
C ILE A 69 20.47 12.60 -5.79
N ARG A 70 19.65 11.69 -6.32
CA ARG A 70 18.19 11.69 -6.14
C ARG A 70 17.77 10.62 -5.15
N LYS A 71 16.87 10.97 -4.24
CA LYS A 71 16.26 10.06 -3.28
C LYS A 71 14.78 10.33 -3.16
N THR A 72 13.97 9.31 -3.41
CA THR A 72 12.55 9.34 -3.04
C THR A 72 12.42 8.88 -1.60
N ILE A 73 11.70 9.65 -0.82
CA ILE A 73 11.48 9.40 0.61
C ILE A 73 9.99 9.45 0.93
N GLU A 74 9.57 8.64 1.87
CA GLU A 74 8.24 8.67 2.48
C GLU A 74 8.39 9.10 3.94
N LEU A 75 7.71 10.17 4.32
CA LEU A 75 7.75 10.75 5.65
C LEU A 75 6.35 10.75 6.26
N ARG A 76 6.23 10.36 7.52
CA ARG A 76 4.98 10.51 8.26
C ARG A 76 4.69 12.00 8.48
N GLN A 77 3.43 12.37 8.58
CA GLN A 77 3.03 13.75 8.82
C GLN A 77 3.76 14.37 10.03
N MET A 78 3.94 13.60 11.10
CA MET A 78 4.63 14.05 12.30
C MET A 78 6.13 14.35 12.09
N ASP A 79 6.76 13.70 11.11
CA ASP A 79 8.18 13.90 10.78
C ASP A 79 8.38 15.15 9.90
N VAL A 80 7.33 15.57 9.17
CA VAL A 80 7.34 16.82 8.38
C VAL A 80 6.90 18.04 9.21
N THR A 81 6.20 17.85 10.31
CA THR A 81 5.68 18.97 11.12
C THR A 81 6.77 19.71 11.88
N LYS A 82 7.83 19.02 12.32
CA LYS A 82 8.90 19.58 13.16
C LYS A 82 10.23 19.59 12.41
N LEU A 83 10.92 20.74 12.42
CA LEU A 83 12.20 20.90 11.73
C LEU A 83 13.24 19.86 12.13
N ASP A 84 13.43 19.60 13.43
CA ASP A 84 14.47 18.67 13.90
C ASP A 84 14.21 17.25 13.38
N ARG A 85 12.95 16.79 13.42
CA ARG A 85 12.57 15.48 12.86
C ARG A 85 12.76 15.43 11.35
N PHE A 86 12.40 16.50 10.65
CA PHE A 86 12.61 16.58 9.21
C PHE A 86 14.12 16.49 8.88
N LYS A 87 14.97 17.24 9.57
CA LYS A 87 16.44 17.17 9.42
C LYS A 87 16.95 15.74 9.63
N ASP A 88 16.57 15.09 10.72
CA ASP A 88 16.98 13.71 11.04
C ASP A 88 16.60 12.74 9.90
N GLN A 89 15.38 12.89 9.35
CA GLN A 89 14.91 12.03 8.29
C GLN A 89 15.68 12.23 6.97
N ILE A 90 15.92 13.47 6.55
CA ILE A 90 16.60 13.74 5.28
C ILE A 90 18.10 13.46 5.36
N GLU A 91 18.76 13.81 6.46
CA GLU A 91 20.20 13.56 6.67
C GLU A 91 20.49 12.07 6.74
N GLY A 92 19.59 11.30 7.34
CA GLY A 92 19.66 9.83 7.35
C GLY A 92 19.56 9.15 5.97
N LYS A 93 19.15 9.89 4.94
CA LYS A 93 19.06 9.38 3.55
C LYS A 93 20.28 9.72 2.70
N GLY A 94 21.14 10.59 3.19
CA GLY A 94 22.35 11.02 2.48
C GLY A 94 22.73 12.47 2.80
N ASN A 95 23.55 13.07 1.94
CA ASN A 95 23.97 14.46 2.12
C ASN A 95 22.87 15.43 1.67
N PHE A 96 21.81 15.53 2.48
CA PHE A 96 20.71 16.49 2.32
C PHE A 96 20.62 17.31 3.60
N ARG A 97 20.94 18.60 3.52
CA ARG A 97 21.04 19.49 4.71
C ARG A 97 20.15 20.71 4.56
N PHE A 98 19.40 21.00 5.61
CA PHE A 98 18.67 22.26 5.78
C PHE A 98 19.41 23.13 6.81
N PHE A 99 19.94 24.29 6.39
CA PHE A 99 20.85 25.11 7.20
C PHE A 99 20.14 26.13 8.09
N GLU A 100 18.88 26.42 7.79
CA GLU A 100 18.12 27.50 8.39
C GLU A 100 17.30 27.05 9.61
N LYS A 101 16.65 28.05 10.26
CA LYS A 101 15.83 27.90 11.45
C LYS A 101 14.36 27.60 11.09
N GLN A 102 13.54 27.36 12.14
CA GLN A 102 12.12 27.01 12.05
C GLN A 102 11.31 27.99 11.18
N GLU A 103 11.56 29.29 11.27
CA GLU A 103 10.82 30.30 10.48
C GLU A 103 10.93 30.10 8.97
N LYS A 104 12.14 29.74 8.51
CA LYS A 104 12.38 29.47 7.09
C LYS A 104 11.86 28.09 6.70
N TYR A 105 11.88 27.16 7.63
CA TYR A 105 11.28 25.85 7.44
C TYR A 105 9.77 25.91 7.23
N GLU A 106 9.07 26.81 7.96
CA GLU A 106 7.63 27.01 7.76
C GLU A 106 7.29 27.44 6.32
N LEU A 107 8.13 28.28 5.71
CA LEU A 107 7.95 28.69 4.32
C LEU A 107 8.18 27.52 3.34
N LEU A 108 9.24 26.73 3.57
CA LEU A 108 9.50 25.51 2.78
C LEU A 108 8.37 24.48 2.96
N LYS A 109 7.87 24.33 4.19
CA LYS A 109 6.77 23.44 4.49
C LYS A 109 5.46 23.87 3.81
N ALA A 110 5.16 25.16 3.77
CA ALA A 110 4.01 25.67 3.01
C ALA A 110 4.11 25.31 1.52
N PHE A 111 5.28 25.49 0.90
CA PHE A 111 5.54 25.06 -0.47
C PHE A 111 5.33 23.56 -0.65
N MET A 112 5.91 22.73 0.24
CA MET A 112 5.75 21.28 0.19
C MET A 112 4.29 20.84 0.24
N TYR A 113 3.45 21.52 1.05
CA TYR A 113 2.06 21.16 1.24
C TYR A 113 1.18 21.55 0.05
N GLU A 114 1.41 22.74 -0.48
CA GLU A 114 0.60 23.27 -1.57
C GLU A 114 0.83 22.54 -2.91
N LYS A 115 2.04 22.06 -3.14
CA LYS A 115 2.43 21.39 -4.40
C LYS A 115 2.27 19.86 -4.38
N THR A 116 1.61 19.30 -3.37
CA THR A 116 1.44 17.86 -3.21
C THR A 116 0.09 17.41 -3.78
N GLU A 117 0.08 16.35 -4.60
CA GLU A 117 -1.14 15.63 -5.00
C GLU A 117 -1.60 14.71 -3.89
N GLU A 118 -2.91 14.44 -3.80
CA GLU A 118 -3.45 13.51 -2.83
C GLU A 118 -3.65 12.12 -3.46
N ALA A 119 -3.37 11.06 -2.68
CA ALA A 119 -3.64 9.69 -3.04
C ALA A 119 -4.18 8.91 -1.84
N LEU A 120 -5.18 8.08 -2.05
CA LEU A 120 -5.81 7.25 -1.02
C LEU A 120 -5.05 5.92 -0.89
N ARG A 121 -4.68 5.55 0.32
CA ARG A 121 -4.07 4.24 0.55
C ARG A 121 -5.09 3.12 0.33
N VAL A 122 -4.72 2.12 -0.48
CA VAL A 122 -5.51 0.89 -0.62
C VAL A 122 -5.26 0.02 0.62
N PRO A 123 -6.30 -0.27 1.44
CA PRO A 123 -6.10 -0.87 2.75
C PRO A 123 -5.79 -2.37 2.72
N GLN A 124 -6.20 -3.06 1.66
CA GLN A 124 -6.11 -4.52 1.55
C GLN A 124 -6.04 -4.99 0.10
N MET A 125 -5.54 -6.20 -0.13
CA MET A 125 -5.57 -6.84 -1.44
C MET A 125 -6.97 -7.40 -1.73
N GLY A 126 -7.29 -7.62 -3.01
CA GLY A 126 -8.62 -8.07 -3.42
C GLY A 126 -9.62 -6.94 -3.59
N TRP A 127 -10.88 -7.21 -3.27
CA TRP A 127 -11.96 -6.26 -3.49
C TRP A 127 -11.89 -5.07 -2.53
N ASN A 128 -11.93 -3.87 -3.09
CA ASN A 128 -12.00 -2.61 -2.37
C ASN A 128 -13.13 -1.77 -2.96
N ASN A 129 -13.87 -1.10 -2.08
CA ASN A 129 -14.84 -0.09 -2.44
C ASN A 129 -14.47 1.19 -1.71
N ILE A 130 -13.81 2.11 -2.40
CA ILE A 130 -13.29 3.37 -1.85
C ILE A 130 -13.97 4.51 -2.58
N GLY A 131 -14.67 5.35 -1.82
CA GLY A 131 -15.56 6.36 -2.40
C GLY A 131 -16.68 5.68 -3.19
N GLU A 132 -16.84 6.06 -4.46
CA GLU A 132 -17.83 5.46 -5.38
C GLU A 132 -17.19 4.40 -6.31
N LYS A 133 -15.92 4.04 -6.10
CA LYS A 133 -15.14 3.18 -6.99
C LYS A 133 -14.90 1.80 -6.40
N GLY A 134 -15.47 0.78 -7.05
CA GLY A 134 -15.19 -0.61 -6.76
C GLY A 134 -14.09 -1.16 -7.68
N PHE A 135 -13.04 -1.74 -7.12
CA PHE A 135 -11.93 -2.34 -7.87
C PHE A 135 -11.32 -3.52 -7.14
N TYR A 136 -10.61 -4.35 -7.89
CA TYR A 136 -9.88 -5.50 -7.34
C TYR A 136 -8.38 -5.21 -7.32
N ALA A 137 -7.77 -5.17 -6.13
CA ALA A 137 -6.39 -4.76 -5.92
C ALA A 137 -5.42 -5.94 -5.89
N PHE A 138 -4.28 -5.76 -6.57
CA PHE A 138 -3.08 -6.58 -6.51
C PHE A 138 -1.89 -5.67 -6.13
N CYS A 139 -0.78 -6.23 -5.67
CA CYS A 139 0.36 -5.42 -5.25
C CYS A 139 0.98 -4.57 -6.38
N ASN A 140 0.74 -4.94 -7.63
CA ASN A 140 1.29 -4.29 -8.82
C ASN A 140 0.26 -3.53 -9.67
N GLY A 141 -0.99 -3.39 -9.19
CA GLY A 141 -2.05 -2.66 -9.89
C GLY A 141 -3.44 -3.05 -9.44
N ILE A 142 -4.44 -2.55 -10.15
CA ILE A 142 -5.86 -2.84 -9.90
C ILE A 142 -6.58 -3.28 -11.17
N VAL A 143 -7.66 -4.03 -11.01
CA VAL A 143 -8.66 -4.26 -12.06
C VAL A 143 -9.85 -3.35 -11.77
N TYR A 144 -10.07 -2.37 -12.63
CA TYR A 144 -11.15 -1.40 -12.56
C TYR A 144 -11.95 -1.37 -13.87
N GLY A 145 -13.27 -1.49 -13.77
CA GLY A 145 -14.13 -1.54 -14.97
C GLY A 145 -13.73 -2.64 -15.98
N GLY A 146 -13.24 -3.78 -15.50
CA GLY A 146 -12.77 -4.90 -16.32
C GLY A 146 -11.41 -4.67 -16.99
N LYS A 147 -10.70 -3.57 -16.69
CA LYS A 147 -9.40 -3.23 -17.27
C LYS A 147 -8.31 -3.23 -16.22
N TRP A 148 -7.13 -3.74 -16.61
CA TRP A 148 -5.94 -3.69 -15.78
C TRP A 148 -5.31 -2.30 -15.77
N GLN A 149 -5.05 -1.78 -14.57
CA GLN A 149 -4.36 -0.50 -14.34
C GLN A 149 -3.11 -0.79 -13.49
N PRO A 150 -1.89 -0.74 -14.06
CA PRO A 150 -0.67 -0.97 -13.31
C PRO A 150 -0.33 0.24 -12.42
N VAL A 151 0.42 -0.01 -11.35
CA VAL A 151 1.03 1.07 -10.56
C VAL A 151 2.16 1.74 -11.34
N ASP A 152 2.36 3.04 -11.09
CA ASP A 152 3.56 3.75 -11.55
C ASP A 152 4.79 3.43 -10.67
N GLU A 153 5.92 4.08 -10.94
CA GLU A 153 7.16 3.87 -10.17
C GLU A 153 7.04 4.28 -8.69
N TYR A 154 6.09 5.13 -8.34
CA TYR A 154 5.82 5.55 -6.96
C TYR A 154 4.78 4.66 -6.27
N GLY A 155 4.17 3.73 -6.97
CA GLY A 155 3.08 2.89 -6.46
C GLY A 155 1.70 3.55 -6.59
N ILE A 156 1.58 4.56 -7.44
CA ILE A 156 0.34 5.32 -7.64
C ILE A 156 -0.41 4.82 -8.87
N ILE A 157 -1.73 4.79 -8.76
CA ILE A 157 -2.68 4.57 -9.84
C ILE A 157 -3.58 5.79 -9.92
N ARG A 158 -3.72 6.37 -11.10
CA ARG A 158 -4.60 7.52 -11.34
C ARG A 158 -5.87 7.05 -12.01
N LEU A 159 -7.00 7.25 -11.34
CA LEU A 159 -8.34 6.95 -11.86
C LEU A 159 -9.19 8.22 -11.86
N ASP A 160 -9.45 8.77 -13.04
CA ASP A 160 -10.25 9.99 -13.22
C ASP A 160 -9.77 11.14 -12.31
N THR A 161 -10.50 11.39 -11.21
CA THR A 161 -10.22 12.46 -10.23
C THR A 161 -9.51 11.97 -8.96
N GLU A 162 -9.31 10.67 -8.80
CA GLU A 162 -8.76 10.08 -7.58
C GLU A 162 -7.49 9.28 -7.86
N ASN A 163 -6.52 9.41 -6.97
CA ASN A 163 -5.29 8.61 -7.01
C ASN A 163 -5.31 7.57 -5.89
N PHE A 164 -4.81 6.37 -6.19
CA PHE A 164 -4.70 5.27 -5.23
C PHE A 164 -3.26 4.85 -5.04
N TYR A 165 -2.87 4.52 -3.81
CA TYR A 165 -1.51 4.14 -3.45
C TYR A 165 -1.41 2.69 -3.03
N LEU A 166 -0.54 1.94 -3.72
CA LEU A 166 -0.15 0.56 -3.44
C LEU A 166 1.37 0.50 -3.21
N PRO A 167 1.84 0.49 -1.96
CA PRO A 167 3.25 0.70 -1.62
C PRO A 167 4.20 -0.43 -2.06
N ALA A 168 3.72 -1.67 -2.10
CA ALA A 168 4.55 -2.87 -2.18
C ALA A 168 5.53 -2.90 -3.37
N MET A 169 5.16 -2.30 -4.52
CA MET A 169 5.96 -2.26 -5.74
C MET A 169 6.57 -0.89 -6.03
N SER A 170 6.34 0.11 -5.16
CA SER A 170 6.94 1.44 -5.33
C SER A 170 8.47 1.40 -5.26
N LYS A 171 9.15 2.33 -5.91
CA LYS A 171 10.61 2.44 -5.88
C LYS A 171 11.17 2.66 -4.47
N ILE A 172 10.36 3.19 -3.55
CA ILE A 172 10.72 3.39 -2.15
C ILE A 172 10.85 2.05 -1.42
N HIS A 173 9.91 1.13 -1.67
CA HIS A 173 9.77 -0.11 -0.91
C HIS A 173 10.24 -1.36 -1.66
N LYS A 174 10.41 -1.30 -2.98
CA LYS A 174 10.78 -2.44 -3.83
C LYS A 174 12.08 -3.13 -3.40
N SER A 175 13.04 -2.35 -2.91
CA SER A 175 14.31 -2.89 -2.40
C SER A 175 14.23 -3.44 -0.98
N ASN A 176 13.17 -3.13 -0.24
CA ASN A 176 12.95 -3.66 1.12
C ASN A 176 12.47 -5.11 1.03
N ARG A 177 13.39 -6.06 1.30
CA ARG A 177 13.10 -7.51 1.20
C ARG A 177 12.16 -8.02 2.28
N THR A 178 12.07 -7.34 3.41
CA THR A 178 11.26 -7.77 4.57
C THR A 178 9.93 -7.04 4.67
N GLY A 179 9.79 -5.88 4.03
CA GLY A 179 8.54 -5.14 3.98
C GLY A 179 7.61 -5.63 2.88
N PHE A 180 6.31 -5.60 3.11
CA PHE A 180 5.27 -5.94 2.14
C PHE A 180 5.36 -7.36 1.56
N VAL A 181 5.95 -8.32 2.30
CA VAL A 181 6.16 -9.70 1.82
C VAL A 181 4.83 -10.36 1.49
N ASN A 182 3.83 -10.19 2.34
CA ASN A 182 2.50 -10.78 2.15
C ASN A 182 1.80 -10.14 0.95
N GLU A 183 1.76 -8.81 0.86
CA GLU A 183 1.14 -8.12 -0.27
C GLU A 183 1.78 -8.50 -1.61
N ARG A 184 3.10 -8.68 -1.68
CA ARG A 184 3.83 -9.06 -2.90
C ARG A 184 3.49 -10.46 -3.43
N ARG A 185 2.83 -11.28 -2.64
CA ARG A 185 2.30 -12.58 -3.10
C ARG A 185 1.11 -12.40 -4.02
N PHE A 186 0.34 -11.33 -3.81
CA PHE A 186 -0.83 -10.98 -4.63
C PHE A 186 -0.40 -10.15 -5.85
N MET A 187 0.22 -10.80 -6.82
CA MET A 187 0.72 -10.16 -8.03
C MET A 187 -0.06 -10.62 -9.25
N HIS A 188 -0.71 -9.69 -9.92
CA HIS A 188 -1.33 -9.97 -11.21
C HIS A 188 -0.28 -10.14 -12.32
N LYS A 189 -0.45 -11.20 -13.12
CA LYS A 189 0.33 -11.46 -14.34
C LYS A 189 -0.61 -11.41 -15.54
N PRO A 190 -0.57 -10.35 -16.36
CA PRO A 190 -1.51 -10.19 -17.47
C PRO A 190 -1.35 -11.24 -18.59
N ASN A 191 -0.14 -11.80 -18.71
CA ASN A 191 0.17 -12.81 -19.74
C ASN A 191 0.48 -14.13 -19.06
N MET A 192 -0.54 -14.92 -18.79
CA MET A 192 -0.39 -16.30 -18.29
C MET A 192 -0.25 -17.25 -19.48
N ASP A 193 0.64 -18.23 -19.37
CA ASP A 193 0.83 -19.27 -20.40
C ASP A 193 -0.35 -20.25 -20.50
N ILE A 194 -1.28 -20.17 -19.56
CA ILE A 194 -2.47 -21.01 -19.46
C ILE A 194 -3.73 -20.13 -19.26
N SER A 195 -4.79 -20.42 -20.01
CA SER A 195 -6.09 -19.80 -19.80
C SER A 195 -6.74 -20.29 -18.49
N LEU A 196 -7.64 -19.46 -17.91
CA LEU A 196 -8.41 -19.83 -16.73
C LEU A 196 -9.26 -21.08 -16.97
N GLU A 197 -9.86 -21.20 -18.15
CA GLU A 197 -10.63 -22.36 -18.57
C GLU A 197 -9.79 -23.65 -18.56
N ARG A 198 -8.58 -23.59 -19.13
CA ARG A 198 -7.68 -24.75 -19.11
C ARG A 198 -7.23 -25.10 -17.70
N TYR A 199 -6.98 -24.10 -16.87
CA TYR A 199 -6.64 -24.33 -15.48
C TYR A 199 -7.78 -25.00 -14.71
N PHE A 200 -9.01 -24.55 -14.88
CA PHE A 200 -10.19 -25.19 -14.30
C PHE A 200 -10.36 -26.63 -14.76
N SER A 201 -10.19 -26.88 -16.06
CA SER A 201 -10.22 -28.24 -16.59
C SER A 201 -9.21 -29.17 -15.93
N LEU A 202 -7.96 -28.69 -15.73
CA LEU A 202 -6.93 -29.45 -15.04
C LEU A 202 -7.27 -29.75 -13.57
N ILE A 203 -7.86 -28.79 -12.85
CA ILE A 203 -8.32 -29.01 -11.48
C ILE A 203 -9.39 -30.11 -11.44
N VAL A 204 -10.35 -30.10 -12.37
CA VAL A 204 -11.39 -31.12 -12.46
C VAL A 204 -10.81 -32.48 -12.88
N GLU A 205 -9.90 -32.52 -13.85
CA GLU A 205 -9.21 -33.75 -14.27
C GLU A 205 -8.46 -34.42 -13.09
N LEU A 206 -7.81 -33.62 -12.24
CA LEU A 206 -6.99 -34.11 -11.12
C LEU A 206 -7.81 -34.52 -9.89
N TYR A 207 -8.87 -33.77 -9.59
CA TYR A 207 -9.57 -33.87 -8.29
C TYR A 207 -11.05 -34.26 -8.41
N GLY A 208 -11.56 -34.45 -9.65
CA GLY A 208 -12.95 -34.84 -9.90
C GLY A 208 -13.96 -33.88 -9.28
N ASP A 209 -15.01 -34.40 -8.65
CA ASP A 209 -16.08 -33.64 -8.01
C ASP A 209 -15.56 -32.72 -6.89
N ASN A 210 -14.52 -33.11 -6.17
CA ASN A 210 -13.88 -32.23 -5.19
C ASN A 210 -13.27 -30.98 -5.84
N GLY A 211 -12.71 -31.13 -7.04
CA GLY A 211 -12.23 -30.02 -7.87
C GLY A 211 -13.35 -29.07 -8.24
N VAL A 212 -14.51 -29.60 -8.68
CA VAL A 212 -15.69 -28.78 -8.99
C VAL A 212 -16.15 -27.98 -7.79
N VAL A 213 -16.29 -28.63 -6.60
CA VAL A 213 -16.71 -27.94 -5.36
C VAL A 213 -15.73 -26.82 -4.99
N ALA A 214 -14.43 -27.08 -5.09
CA ALA A 214 -13.40 -26.07 -4.76
C ALA A 214 -13.40 -24.90 -5.75
N LEU A 215 -13.64 -25.14 -7.04
CA LEU A 215 -13.78 -24.08 -8.04
C LEU A 215 -15.05 -23.26 -7.82
N CYS A 216 -16.17 -23.89 -7.45
CA CYS A 216 -17.38 -23.18 -7.05
C CYS A 216 -17.11 -22.28 -5.83
N PHE A 217 -16.40 -22.80 -4.82
CA PHE A 217 -16.01 -22.00 -3.66
C PHE A 217 -15.08 -20.84 -4.03
N TYR A 218 -14.11 -21.07 -4.93
CA TYR A 218 -13.23 -20.02 -5.45
C TYR A 218 -14.06 -18.92 -6.12
N MET A 219 -14.97 -19.27 -7.01
CA MET A 219 -15.83 -18.31 -7.70
C MET A 219 -16.73 -17.56 -6.72
N ALA A 220 -17.33 -18.25 -5.75
CA ALA A 220 -18.14 -17.62 -4.71
C ALA A 220 -17.33 -16.65 -3.84
N SER A 221 -16.05 -16.96 -3.55
CA SER A 221 -15.20 -16.11 -2.74
C SER A 221 -14.92 -14.74 -3.37
N LEU A 222 -14.93 -14.64 -4.71
CA LEU A 222 -14.80 -13.36 -5.44
C LEU A 222 -15.97 -12.41 -5.18
N PHE A 223 -17.13 -12.95 -4.79
CA PHE A 223 -18.38 -12.22 -4.55
C PHE A 223 -18.84 -12.36 -3.08
N ARG A 224 -17.88 -12.59 -2.18
CA ARG A 224 -18.17 -12.85 -0.78
C ARG A 224 -19.00 -11.74 -0.12
N ASP A 225 -18.67 -10.48 -0.40
CA ASP A 225 -19.39 -9.32 0.11
C ASP A 225 -20.87 -9.34 -0.31
N ILE A 226 -21.16 -9.56 -1.59
CA ILE A 226 -22.51 -9.63 -2.13
C ILE A 226 -23.29 -10.82 -1.52
N ILE A 227 -22.62 -11.97 -1.39
CA ILE A 227 -23.24 -13.17 -0.80
C ILE A 227 -23.59 -12.91 0.68
N ILE A 228 -22.67 -12.33 1.43
CA ILE A 228 -22.90 -12.02 2.86
C ILE A 228 -24.03 -11.00 3.03
N ASP A 229 -24.08 -9.97 2.21
CA ASP A 229 -25.15 -8.97 2.27
C ASP A 229 -26.53 -9.62 2.06
N SER A 230 -26.61 -10.66 1.23
CA SER A 230 -27.83 -11.41 0.94
C SER A 230 -28.14 -12.48 2.00
N THR A 231 -27.16 -13.26 2.42
CA THR A 231 -27.35 -14.48 3.25
C THR A 231 -26.93 -14.34 4.71
N ARG A 232 -26.18 -13.27 5.03
CA ARG A 232 -25.54 -12.97 6.32
C ARG A 232 -24.47 -13.97 6.77
N SER A 233 -24.07 -14.88 5.89
CA SER A 233 -23.03 -15.87 6.19
C SER A 233 -22.28 -16.26 4.92
N PHE A 234 -21.05 -16.78 5.09
CA PHE A 234 -20.27 -17.33 3.99
C PHE A 234 -19.60 -18.64 4.45
N PRO A 235 -19.74 -19.74 3.68
CA PRO A 235 -19.25 -21.04 4.11
C PRO A 235 -17.70 -21.07 4.20
N LEU A 236 -17.21 -21.94 5.08
CA LEU A 236 -15.80 -22.33 5.13
C LEU A 236 -15.63 -23.64 4.35
N LEU A 237 -14.64 -23.67 3.45
CA LEU A 237 -14.28 -24.90 2.76
C LEU A 237 -13.34 -25.73 3.63
N ASN A 238 -13.80 -26.89 4.09
CA ASN A 238 -12.99 -27.83 4.85
C ASN A 238 -12.53 -28.99 3.96
N ILE A 239 -11.19 -29.15 3.82
CA ILE A 239 -10.58 -30.22 3.05
C ILE A 239 -10.15 -31.33 4.02
N TYR A 240 -10.91 -32.45 4.03
CA TYR A 240 -10.67 -33.57 4.91
C TYR A 240 -10.16 -34.80 4.13
N GLY A 241 -9.28 -35.60 4.76
CA GLY A 241 -8.77 -36.85 4.16
C GLY A 241 -7.56 -37.40 4.91
N LYS A 242 -7.15 -38.61 4.56
CA LYS A 242 -5.97 -39.30 5.15
C LYS A 242 -4.68 -38.50 4.94
N LYS A 243 -3.70 -38.70 5.83
CA LYS A 243 -2.35 -38.12 5.67
C LYS A 243 -1.75 -38.59 4.35
N GLY A 244 -1.07 -37.68 3.62
CA GLY A 244 -0.40 -37.99 2.36
C GLY A 244 -1.29 -38.06 1.12
N THR A 245 -2.57 -37.62 1.19
CA THR A 245 -3.48 -37.60 0.03
C THR A 245 -3.46 -36.32 -0.78
N GLY A 246 -2.46 -35.43 -0.58
CA GLY A 246 -2.31 -34.22 -1.38
C GLY A 246 -3.24 -33.04 -1.02
N LYS A 247 -3.87 -33.04 0.17
CA LYS A 247 -4.80 -31.97 0.61
C LYS A 247 -4.17 -30.57 0.55
N THR A 248 -2.96 -30.43 1.04
CA THR A 248 -2.26 -29.14 1.06
C THR A 248 -1.95 -28.69 -0.38
N GLU A 249 -1.50 -29.59 -1.26
CA GLU A 249 -1.28 -29.28 -2.68
C GLU A 249 -2.57 -28.89 -3.40
N PHE A 250 -3.67 -29.54 -3.07
CA PHE A 250 -4.99 -29.17 -3.58
C PHE A 250 -5.39 -27.75 -3.16
N ALA A 251 -5.26 -27.42 -1.86
CA ALA A 251 -5.53 -26.09 -1.38
C ALA A 251 -4.63 -25.03 -2.03
N ILE A 252 -3.32 -25.31 -2.12
CA ILE A 252 -2.34 -24.44 -2.79
C ILE A 252 -2.73 -24.20 -4.25
N SER A 253 -3.14 -25.23 -5.01
CA SER A 253 -3.52 -25.07 -6.41
C SER A 253 -4.74 -24.11 -6.56
N ILE A 254 -5.73 -24.17 -5.68
CA ILE A 254 -6.85 -23.24 -5.71
C ILE A 254 -6.42 -21.78 -5.35
N ILE A 255 -5.60 -21.63 -4.32
CA ILE A 255 -5.15 -20.30 -3.85
C ILE A 255 -4.15 -19.68 -4.83
N SER A 256 -3.40 -20.48 -5.58
CA SER A 256 -2.45 -19.99 -6.58
C SER A 256 -3.08 -19.15 -7.70
N MET A 257 -4.40 -19.16 -7.84
CA MET A 257 -5.14 -18.24 -8.70
C MET A 257 -5.14 -16.79 -8.17
N PHE A 258 -4.91 -16.59 -6.88
CA PHE A 258 -4.80 -15.26 -6.24
C PHE A 258 -3.36 -14.89 -5.89
N GLN A 259 -2.58 -15.89 -5.44
CA GLN A 259 -1.28 -15.66 -4.81
C GLN A 259 -0.17 -16.44 -5.49
N ARG A 260 1.00 -15.83 -5.56
CA ARG A 260 2.25 -16.53 -5.89
C ARG A 260 2.84 -17.10 -4.61
N ASN A 261 3.23 -18.37 -4.64
CA ASN A 261 3.82 -19.06 -3.49
C ASN A 261 2.98 -18.85 -2.21
N PRO A 262 1.73 -19.37 -2.18
CA PRO A 262 0.86 -19.15 -1.03
C PRO A 262 1.51 -19.64 0.26
N GLU A 263 1.36 -18.88 1.32
CA GLU A 263 1.81 -19.29 2.64
C GLU A 263 0.74 -20.10 3.33
N VAL A 264 1.13 -21.25 3.81
CA VAL A 264 0.28 -22.12 4.61
C VAL A 264 0.48 -21.77 6.09
N SER A 265 -0.56 -21.31 6.76
CA SER A 265 -0.53 -21.04 8.21
C SER A 265 -1.08 -22.22 8.96
N ASN A 266 -0.30 -22.76 9.88
CA ASN A 266 -0.78 -23.83 10.76
C ASN A 266 -1.69 -23.27 11.86
N LEU A 267 -2.93 -23.75 11.93
CA LEU A 267 -3.95 -23.27 12.87
C LEU A 267 -3.53 -23.46 14.33
N GLU A 268 -2.82 -24.53 14.65
CA GLU A 268 -2.44 -24.86 16.02
C GLU A 268 -1.34 -23.93 16.55
N SER A 269 -0.40 -23.50 15.67
CA SER A 269 0.72 -22.62 16.04
C SER A 269 0.43 -21.14 15.81
N THR A 270 -0.59 -20.80 15.02
CA THR A 270 -0.96 -19.41 14.72
C THR A 270 -1.79 -18.83 15.85
N THR A 271 -1.40 -17.67 16.38
CA THR A 271 -2.21 -17.02 17.41
C THR A 271 -3.52 -16.49 16.84
N TYR A 272 -4.54 -16.41 17.68
CA TYR A 272 -5.84 -15.84 17.33
C TYR A 272 -5.73 -14.43 16.70
N TYR A 273 -4.80 -13.60 17.19
CA TYR A 273 -4.54 -12.25 16.63
C TYR A 273 -3.95 -12.33 15.22
N ALA A 274 -2.95 -13.18 15.03
CA ALA A 274 -2.32 -13.37 13.72
C ALA A 274 -3.28 -13.95 12.68
N MET A 275 -4.25 -14.81 13.08
CA MET A 275 -5.34 -15.24 12.20
C MET A 275 -6.20 -14.06 11.74
N GLY A 276 -6.57 -13.17 12.67
CA GLY A 276 -7.35 -11.96 12.36
C GLY A 276 -6.62 -11.02 11.42
N ASP A 277 -5.33 -10.77 11.68
CA ASP A 277 -4.50 -9.92 10.83
C ASP A 277 -4.37 -10.50 9.42
N LYS A 278 -4.14 -11.82 9.30
CA LYS A 278 -4.06 -12.49 8.00
C LYS A 278 -5.37 -12.43 7.20
N CYS A 279 -6.51 -12.56 7.86
CA CYS A 279 -7.81 -12.39 7.21
C CYS A 279 -8.10 -10.93 6.83
N ALA A 280 -7.55 -9.96 7.58
CA ALA A 280 -7.71 -8.54 7.28
C ALA A 280 -6.81 -8.02 6.14
N GLU A 281 -5.80 -8.79 5.72
CA GLU A 281 -4.94 -8.45 4.59
C GLU A 281 -5.66 -8.51 3.24
N VAL A 282 -6.79 -9.23 3.18
CA VAL A 282 -7.50 -9.51 1.92
C VAL A 282 -9.01 -9.36 2.04
N SER A 283 -9.65 -9.02 0.91
CA SER A 283 -11.10 -9.00 0.77
C SER A 283 -11.50 -9.76 -0.49
N ASN A 284 -12.58 -10.56 -0.39
CA ASN A 284 -13.06 -11.40 -1.49
C ASN A 284 -11.98 -12.31 -2.09
N MET A 285 -11.14 -12.87 -1.22
CA MET A 285 -10.08 -13.83 -1.54
C MET A 285 -10.07 -14.97 -0.53
N ILE A 286 -9.41 -16.08 -0.88
CA ILE A 286 -9.28 -17.25 -0.03
C ILE A 286 -8.05 -17.10 0.87
N VAL A 287 -8.24 -17.31 2.18
CA VAL A 287 -7.17 -17.46 3.17
C VAL A 287 -7.10 -18.92 3.60
N HIS A 288 -5.90 -19.50 3.57
CA HIS A 288 -5.69 -20.91 3.91
C HIS A 288 -5.07 -21.07 5.30
N PHE A 289 -5.72 -21.91 6.10
CA PHE A 289 -5.19 -22.41 7.36
C PHE A 289 -5.12 -23.94 7.28
N ASP A 290 -3.99 -24.52 7.64
CA ASP A 290 -3.75 -25.98 7.66
C ASP A 290 -3.79 -26.52 9.08
N GLU A 291 -3.82 -27.84 9.23
CA GLU A 291 -3.76 -28.58 10.51
C GLU A 291 -4.95 -28.29 11.45
N TYR A 292 -6.18 -28.37 10.92
CA TYR A 292 -7.36 -28.39 11.79
C TYR A 292 -7.36 -29.64 12.66
N LYS A 293 -7.45 -29.47 13.98
CA LYS A 293 -7.53 -30.56 14.96
C LYS A 293 -8.67 -30.30 15.96
N ASN A 294 -9.27 -31.39 16.46
CA ASN A 294 -10.30 -31.28 17.47
C ASN A 294 -9.78 -30.72 18.82
N SER A 295 -8.45 -30.66 19.00
CA SER A 295 -7.77 -30.07 20.16
C SER A 295 -7.59 -28.55 20.08
N LEU A 296 -8.05 -27.88 19.00
CA LEU A 296 -7.97 -26.45 18.88
C LEU A 296 -8.66 -25.74 20.05
N SER A 297 -8.09 -24.64 20.51
CA SER A 297 -8.69 -23.85 21.58
C SER A 297 -10.05 -23.28 21.17
N HIS A 298 -10.94 -23.10 22.15
CA HIS A 298 -12.24 -22.46 21.91
C HIS A 298 -12.12 -21.11 21.18
N LYS A 299 -11.07 -20.33 21.45
CA LYS A 299 -10.83 -19.03 20.78
C LYS A 299 -10.64 -19.19 19.27
N HIS A 300 -9.95 -20.23 18.81
CA HIS A 300 -9.76 -20.51 17.38
C HIS A 300 -11.08 -20.94 16.73
N ILE A 301 -11.84 -21.80 17.42
CA ILE A 301 -13.15 -22.27 16.93
C ILE A 301 -14.14 -21.10 16.84
N ASP A 302 -14.20 -20.25 17.86
CA ASP A 302 -15.08 -19.08 17.88
C ASP A 302 -14.69 -18.06 16.81
N PHE A 303 -13.39 -17.93 16.51
CA PHE A 303 -12.93 -17.11 15.41
C PHE A 303 -13.41 -17.64 14.05
N LEU A 304 -13.32 -18.96 13.82
CA LEU A 304 -13.81 -19.57 12.58
C LEU A 304 -15.32 -19.42 12.43
N LYS A 305 -16.10 -19.57 13.51
CA LYS A 305 -17.53 -19.28 13.52
C LYS A 305 -17.81 -17.81 13.19
N GLY A 306 -17.04 -16.89 13.80
CA GLY A 306 -17.16 -15.46 13.53
C GLY A 306 -16.90 -15.11 12.06
N ILE A 307 -15.96 -15.79 11.39
CA ILE A 307 -15.73 -15.61 9.94
C ILE A 307 -16.94 -16.11 9.15
N TYR A 308 -17.52 -17.25 9.52
CA TYR A 308 -18.71 -17.79 8.87
C TYR A 308 -19.91 -16.85 8.98
N ASP A 309 -20.18 -16.34 10.18
CA ASP A 309 -21.33 -15.46 10.49
C ASP A 309 -21.05 -13.98 10.10
N ASN A 310 -19.90 -13.68 9.52
CA ASN A 310 -19.44 -12.31 9.29
C ASN A 310 -19.49 -11.42 10.56
N ALA A 311 -19.38 -12.03 11.72
CA ALA A 311 -19.28 -11.35 13.00
C ALA A 311 -17.91 -10.65 13.06
N GLY A 312 -17.84 -9.43 12.50
CA GLY A 312 -16.65 -8.61 12.49
C GLY A 312 -16.13 -8.39 13.90
N ARG A 313 -14.81 -8.47 14.07
CA ARG A 313 -14.17 -8.11 15.32
C ARG A 313 -14.27 -6.60 15.48
N SER A 314 -15.07 -6.11 16.42
CA SER A 314 -14.90 -4.74 16.91
C SER A 314 -13.50 -4.67 17.57
N LYS A 315 -12.49 -4.14 16.87
CA LYS A 315 -11.29 -3.66 17.53
C LYS A 315 -11.76 -2.55 18.46
N ARG A 316 -11.71 -2.74 19.78
CA ARG A 316 -11.59 -1.60 20.68
C ARG A 316 -10.33 -0.88 20.21
N SER A 317 -10.46 0.35 19.72
CA SER A 317 -9.35 1.25 19.58
C SER A 317 -8.65 1.28 20.95
N ALA A 318 -7.32 1.24 20.94
CA ALA A 318 -6.52 1.40 22.18
C ALA A 318 -6.67 2.82 22.77
N ASP A 319 -7.36 3.69 22.07
CA ASP A 319 -7.74 5.03 22.49
C ASP A 319 -9.13 4.92 23.08
N GLY A 320 -9.14 4.74 24.42
CA GLY A 320 -10.36 4.76 25.19
C GLY A 320 -11.02 6.15 25.10
N GLU A 321 -12.09 6.23 24.36
CA GLU A 321 -13.29 7.02 24.60
C GLU A 321 -14.50 6.20 24.18
#